data_94f815f52c9bd68f7dc59b65ac65346b
#
_entry.id   94f815f52c9bd68f7dc59b65ac65346b
#
_cell.length_a   1.000
_cell.length_b   1.000
_cell.length_c   1.000
_cell.angle_alpha   90.00
_cell.angle_beta   90.00
_cell.angle_gamma   90.00
#
_symmetry.space_group_name_H-M   'P 1'
#
loop_
_entity.id
_entity.type
_entity.pdbx_description
1 polymer ?
#
loop_
_entity_poly.entity_id
_entity_poly.type
_entity_poly.pdbx_seq_one_letter_code
_entity_poly.pdbx_strand_id
1 'polypeptide(L)'
;MCGILRKLPAVGNLFNHLAHRRAKKRGDFISTQTVSSAPQILYNDARCPPGPPESLKDERLMMEILRGSPALSAFRINKLLARFQAAGLQVSALYAEYVHFAALNAPLSDGERAQLARLLEYGPRLGGSAPQGKLLLVTPRPGTLSPWSSKATDIAHNCGLRQIERLERGVAYFIEAAALSDEQWRQIAAGLHDRMMESVFTSLSDAERLFAHQQPTPVTAIDLLGQGRQALVEANQRLGLALAEDEIDYLQDAFQTLARNPNDIELYMFAQANSEHCRHKIFNADWVIDGKPQPKSLFKMIKNTFVATPDHVLSAYKDNAAVMEGSEVGRYFADSRTGRYDFHQEPAHILMKVETHNHPTAISPWPGAATGSGGEIRDEGATGRGAKPKAGLVGFSVSDLRIPGFEQPWEEDFGRPDRIVSALDIMTEGPLGGAAFNNEFGRPALNGYFRTYEEKVNSHNGVELRGYHKPIMLAGGIGNIRADHVQKGEITVGAKLIVLGGPAMNIGLGGGAASSMASGQSDADLDFASVQRDNPEMERRCQEVIDRCWQLGDANPILFIH
;
A
#
# COMPACT_ATOMS: atom_id res chain seq x y z
N MET A 1 10.90 -15.98 -5.14
CA MET A 1 10.35 -16.50 -3.87
C MET A 1 10.53 -18.03 -3.69
N CYS A 2 10.24 -18.87 -4.66
CA CYS A 2 10.37 -20.33 -4.52
C CYS A 2 11.82 -20.84 -4.21
N GLY A 3 12.86 -20.16 -4.68
CA GLY A 3 14.27 -20.53 -4.43
C GLY A 3 14.81 -20.10 -3.06
N ILE A 4 14.23 -19.12 -2.43
CA ILE A 4 14.67 -18.57 -1.14
C ILE A 4 14.13 -19.42 0.02
N LEU A 5 12.90 -19.90 -0.09
CA LEU A 5 12.29 -20.76 0.95
C LEU A 5 12.93 -22.15 1.07
N ARG A 6 13.64 -22.62 0.04
CA ARG A 6 14.37 -23.91 0.11
C ARG A 6 15.61 -23.91 1.02
N LYS A 7 16.11 -22.73 1.42
CA LYS A 7 17.31 -22.61 2.27
C LYS A 7 17.03 -22.18 3.71
N LEU A 8 15.77 -22.11 4.13
CA LEU A 8 15.38 -21.57 5.44
C LEU A 8 14.58 -22.59 6.31
N PRO A 9 15.14 -23.75 6.67
CA PRO A 9 14.47 -24.61 7.67
C PRO A 9 14.38 -23.96 9.06
N ALA A 10 15.20 -22.95 9.33
CA ALA A 10 15.31 -22.31 10.65
C ALA A 10 14.26 -21.22 10.93
N VAL A 11 13.70 -20.56 9.92
CA VAL A 11 12.71 -19.47 10.12
C VAL A 11 11.39 -20.06 10.64
N GLY A 12 10.98 -21.24 10.17
CA GLY A 12 9.81 -21.93 10.71
C GLY A 12 9.95 -22.27 12.20
N ASN A 13 11.15 -22.63 12.64
CA ASN A 13 11.44 -22.89 14.04
C ASN A 13 11.50 -21.62 14.90
N LEU A 14 11.96 -20.49 14.32
CA LEU A 14 11.99 -19.19 14.97
C LEU A 14 10.57 -18.70 15.29
N PHE A 15 9.64 -18.82 14.33
CA PHE A 15 8.23 -18.45 14.53
C PHE A 15 7.51 -19.36 15.53
N ASN A 16 7.79 -20.67 15.51
CA ASN A 16 7.23 -21.60 16.49
C ASN A 16 7.76 -21.34 17.92
N HIS A 17 9.02 -20.91 18.05
CA HIS A 17 9.61 -20.58 19.36
C HIS A 17 9.04 -19.27 19.93
N LEU A 18 8.74 -18.27 19.08
CA LEU A 18 8.05 -17.04 19.46
C LEU A 18 6.62 -17.32 19.96
N ALA A 19 5.90 -18.19 19.29
CA ALA A 19 4.56 -18.61 19.70
C ALA A 19 4.60 -19.33 21.06
N HIS A 20 5.60 -20.19 21.30
CA HIS A 20 5.75 -20.93 22.56
C HIS A 20 6.19 -20.06 23.75
N ARG A 21 7.05 -19.06 23.56
CA ARG A 21 7.40 -18.12 24.65
C ARG A 21 6.26 -17.18 25.01
N ARG A 22 5.40 -16.79 24.06
CA ARG A 22 4.16 -16.06 24.35
C ARG A 22 3.17 -16.89 25.20
N ALA A 23 3.11 -18.21 24.99
CA ALA A 23 2.28 -19.11 25.79
C ALA A 23 2.84 -19.33 27.21
N LYS A 24 4.16 -19.35 27.38
CA LYS A 24 4.81 -19.58 28.70
C LYS A 24 4.75 -18.36 29.66
N LYS A 25 4.60 -17.15 29.14
CA LYS A 25 4.34 -15.93 29.95
C LYS A 25 2.87 -15.75 30.35
N ARG A 26 1.96 -16.56 29.78
CA ARG A 26 0.55 -16.62 30.21
C ARG A 26 0.42 -17.90 31.03
N GLY A 27 0.28 -17.77 32.35
CA GLY A 27 0.08 -18.87 33.28
C GLY A 27 -1.24 -19.61 33.14
N ASP A 28 -1.56 -20.08 31.94
CA ASP A 28 -2.71 -20.92 31.69
C ASP A 28 -2.26 -22.36 31.59
N PHE A 29 -2.61 -23.13 32.61
CA PHE A 29 -2.48 -24.59 32.65
C PHE A 29 -3.34 -25.19 31.51
N ILE A 30 -2.68 -25.58 30.42
CA ILE A 30 -3.28 -26.50 29.46
C ILE A 30 -2.73 -27.90 29.78
N SER A 31 -3.64 -28.80 30.11
CA SER A 31 -3.34 -30.21 30.38
C SER A 31 -2.57 -30.79 29.19
N THR A 32 -1.42 -31.38 29.48
CA THR A 32 -0.59 -32.13 28.56
C THR A 32 -1.32 -33.38 28.08
N GLN A 33 -1.97 -33.32 26.93
CA GLN A 33 -2.14 -34.48 26.10
C GLN A 33 -0.93 -34.56 25.16
N THR A 34 -0.14 -35.59 25.35
CA THR A 34 0.99 -35.99 24.52
C THR A 34 0.51 -36.23 23.10
N VAL A 35 0.77 -35.29 22.18
CA VAL A 35 0.67 -35.53 20.75
C VAL A 35 1.97 -36.23 20.32
N SER A 36 1.89 -37.53 20.18
CA SER A 36 2.91 -38.37 19.56
C SER A 36 2.93 -38.08 18.06
N SER A 37 4.16 -37.91 17.53
CA SER A 37 4.57 -37.93 16.14
C SER A 37 3.97 -36.86 15.21
N ALA A 38 4.75 -35.80 14.99
CA ALA A 38 4.60 -34.97 13.80
C ALA A 38 4.84 -35.83 12.53
N PRO A 39 3.98 -35.77 11.52
CA PRO A 39 4.25 -36.40 10.24
C PRO A 39 5.48 -35.78 9.60
N GLN A 40 6.50 -36.59 9.29
CA GLN A 40 7.57 -36.18 8.38
C GLN A 40 6.93 -35.87 7.03
N ILE A 41 6.94 -34.60 6.66
CA ILE A 41 6.56 -34.19 5.31
C ILE A 41 7.67 -34.64 4.37
N LEU A 42 7.44 -35.77 3.72
CA LEU A 42 8.24 -36.24 2.60
C LEU A 42 8.01 -35.24 1.45
N TYR A 43 8.98 -34.36 1.23
CA TYR A 43 9.05 -33.56 0.02
C TYR A 43 9.32 -34.50 -1.16
N ASN A 44 8.28 -34.86 -1.87
CA ASN A 44 8.45 -35.42 -3.20
C ASN A 44 9.13 -34.37 -4.09
N ASP A 45 10.18 -34.81 -4.77
CA ASP A 45 11.01 -34.07 -5.71
C ASP A 45 10.19 -33.58 -6.93
N ALA A 46 9.24 -32.67 -6.70
CA ALA A 46 8.66 -31.90 -7.78
C ALA A 46 9.72 -30.89 -8.22
N ARG A 47 10.47 -31.26 -9.26
CA ARG A 47 11.41 -30.36 -9.93
C ARG A 47 10.68 -29.07 -10.21
N CYS A 48 11.15 -27.96 -9.62
CA CYS A 48 10.81 -26.63 -10.10
C CYS A 48 11.04 -26.61 -11.61
N PRO A 49 10.17 -25.98 -12.39
CA PRO A 49 10.53 -25.70 -13.77
C PRO A 49 11.92 -25.03 -13.76
N PRO A 50 12.78 -25.36 -14.73
CA PRO A 50 14.09 -24.74 -14.81
C PRO A 50 13.90 -23.23 -14.67
N GLY A 51 14.74 -22.59 -13.85
CA GLY A 51 14.78 -21.13 -13.77
C GLY A 51 14.92 -20.57 -15.18
N PRO A 52 14.58 -19.31 -15.41
CA PRO A 52 14.70 -18.71 -16.73
C PRO A 52 16.10 -19.04 -17.27
N PRO A 53 16.21 -19.38 -18.56
CA PRO A 53 17.47 -19.80 -19.13
C PRO A 53 18.54 -18.74 -18.86
N GLU A 54 19.76 -19.18 -18.52
CA GLU A 54 20.92 -18.34 -18.20
C GLU A 54 21.40 -17.42 -19.33
N SER A 55 20.66 -17.32 -20.41
CA SER A 55 20.92 -16.42 -21.54
C SER A 55 19.75 -15.43 -21.74
N LEU A 56 19.44 -14.63 -20.73
CA LEU A 56 18.88 -13.31 -21.04
C LEU A 56 20.06 -12.46 -21.52
N LYS A 57 20.33 -12.55 -22.83
CA LYS A 57 21.04 -11.51 -23.56
C LYS A 57 20.43 -10.19 -23.16
N ASP A 58 21.28 -9.20 -23.04
CA ASP A 58 20.96 -7.76 -22.98
C ASP A 58 20.18 -7.38 -24.27
N GLU A 59 18.95 -7.88 -24.41
CA GLU A 59 18.03 -7.44 -25.45
C GLU A 59 17.61 -6.04 -25.02
N ARG A 60 18.24 -5.03 -25.63
CA ARG A 60 17.81 -3.64 -25.50
C ARG A 60 16.32 -3.62 -25.80
N LEU A 61 15.53 -3.42 -24.78
CA LEU A 61 14.09 -3.22 -24.89
C LEU A 61 13.87 -2.07 -25.88
N MET A 62 13.15 -2.34 -26.96
CA MET A 62 12.81 -1.29 -27.91
C MET A 62 11.72 -0.43 -27.28
N MET A 63 11.92 0.88 -27.24
CA MET A 63 10.93 1.81 -26.74
C MET A 63 10.48 2.75 -27.85
N GLU A 64 9.17 2.82 -28.10
CA GLU A 64 8.56 3.88 -28.92
C GLU A 64 7.97 4.96 -28.03
N ILE A 65 8.13 6.23 -28.46
CA ILE A 65 7.63 7.42 -27.78
C ILE A 65 6.57 8.06 -28.65
N LEU A 66 5.35 8.19 -28.12
CA LEU A 66 4.24 8.81 -28.82
C LEU A 66 3.75 10.04 -28.03
N ARG A 67 3.79 11.21 -28.64
CA ARG A 67 3.25 12.43 -28.06
C ARG A 67 1.73 12.42 -28.15
N GLY A 68 1.07 12.87 -27.09
CA GLY A 68 -0.38 12.87 -26.96
C GLY A 68 -1.01 14.28 -26.96
N SER A 69 -2.18 14.37 -26.39
CA SER A 69 -2.93 15.61 -26.23
C SER A 69 -2.38 16.46 -25.07
N PRO A 70 -2.73 17.77 -25.00
CA PRO A 70 -2.46 18.60 -23.83
C PRO A 70 -2.95 17.93 -22.54
N ALA A 71 -2.08 17.88 -21.53
CA ALA A 71 -2.38 17.25 -20.25
C ALA A 71 -3.12 18.18 -19.28
N LEU A 72 -2.98 19.49 -19.46
CA LEU A 72 -3.56 20.49 -18.58
C LEU A 72 -4.45 21.47 -19.36
N SER A 73 -5.57 21.83 -18.75
CA SER A 73 -6.39 22.94 -19.22
C SER A 73 -5.72 24.29 -18.97
N ALA A 74 -6.11 25.32 -19.70
CA ALA A 74 -5.63 26.69 -19.49
C ALA A 74 -5.83 27.16 -18.03
N PHE A 75 -6.93 26.77 -17.39
CA PHE A 75 -7.19 27.08 -15.98
C PHE A 75 -6.13 26.46 -15.06
N ARG A 76 -5.78 25.19 -15.25
CA ARG A 76 -4.76 24.50 -14.45
C ARG A 76 -3.37 25.07 -14.68
N ILE A 77 -3.04 25.44 -15.92
CA ILE A 77 -1.78 26.11 -16.26
C ILE A 77 -1.69 27.44 -15.52
N ASN A 78 -2.72 28.28 -15.60
CA ASN A 78 -2.74 29.57 -14.91
C ASN A 78 -2.61 29.44 -13.39
N LYS A 79 -3.26 28.41 -12.80
CA LYS A 79 -3.14 28.12 -11.36
C LYS A 79 -1.70 27.74 -10.98
N LEU A 80 -1.02 26.93 -11.77
CA LEU A 80 0.39 26.58 -11.56
C LEU A 80 1.31 27.79 -11.69
N LEU A 81 1.13 28.62 -12.73
CA LEU A 81 1.90 29.82 -12.92
C LEU A 81 1.74 30.79 -11.75
N ALA A 82 0.51 30.99 -11.27
CA ALA A 82 0.25 31.83 -10.10
C ALA A 82 0.92 31.27 -8.83
N ARG A 83 0.92 29.94 -8.64
CA ARG A 83 1.61 29.28 -7.52
C ARG A 83 3.12 29.49 -7.59
N PHE A 84 3.72 29.34 -8.76
CA PHE A 84 5.16 29.57 -8.94
C PHE A 84 5.52 31.04 -8.71
N GLN A 85 4.71 31.95 -9.19
CA GLN A 85 4.91 33.37 -8.96
C GLN A 85 4.82 33.74 -7.47
N ALA A 86 3.86 33.20 -6.75
CA ALA A 86 3.73 33.37 -5.29
C ALA A 86 4.95 32.85 -4.53
N ALA A 87 5.59 31.80 -5.04
CA ALA A 87 6.84 31.23 -4.50
C ALA A 87 8.10 31.99 -4.96
N GLY A 88 7.96 33.12 -5.69
CA GLY A 88 9.08 33.92 -6.20
C GLY A 88 9.80 33.31 -7.42
N LEU A 89 9.23 32.27 -8.04
CA LEU A 89 9.80 31.63 -9.21
C LEU A 89 9.33 32.31 -10.49
N GLN A 90 10.29 32.84 -11.29
CA GLN A 90 10.01 33.61 -12.50
C GLN A 90 9.76 32.68 -13.70
N VAL A 91 8.60 32.05 -13.74
CA VAL A 91 8.12 31.24 -14.86
C VAL A 91 7.21 32.09 -15.74
N SER A 92 7.58 32.27 -17.02
CA SER A 92 6.84 33.08 -17.97
C SER A 92 5.76 32.33 -18.74
N ALA A 93 6.03 31.06 -19.08
CA ALA A 93 5.08 30.20 -19.77
C ALA A 93 5.26 28.72 -19.36
N LEU A 94 4.18 27.96 -19.46
CA LEU A 94 4.14 26.52 -19.21
C LEU A 94 3.21 25.87 -20.21
N TYR A 95 3.69 24.79 -20.84
CA TYR A 95 2.89 23.89 -21.65
C TYR A 95 3.07 22.47 -21.13
N ALA A 96 2.02 21.66 -21.14
CA ALA A 96 2.06 20.28 -20.68
C ALA A 96 1.28 19.36 -21.63
N GLU A 97 1.88 18.22 -21.99
CA GLU A 97 1.24 17.21 -22.82
C GLU A 97 1.45 15.81 -22.25
N TYR A 98 0.52 14.90 -22.56
CA TYR A 98 0.74 13.50 -22.32
C TYR A 98 1.80 12.96 -23.28
N VAL A 99 2.67 12.09 -22.76
CA VAL A 99 3.61 11.30 -23.55
C VAL A 99 3.45 9.84 -23.19
N HIS A 100 3.35 8.99 -24.20
CA HIS A 100 3.20 7.55 -24.05
C HIS A 100 4.48 6.84 -24.43
N PHE A 101 4.83 5.85 -23.64
CA PHE A 101 6.01 5.02 -23.80
C PHE A 101 5.56 3.59 -24.02
N ALA A 102 5.91 3.00 -25.15
CA ALA A 102 5.61 1.62 -25.49
C ALA A 102 6.88 0.79 -25.44
N ALA A 103 6.97 -0.13 -24.49
CA ALA A 103 7.98 -1.16 -24.46
C ALA A 103 7.58 -2.29 -25.42
N LEU A 104 8.48 -2.67 -26.33
CA LEU A 104 8.19 -3.59 -27.42
C LEU A 104 9.14 -4.78 -27.38
N ASN A 105 8.61 -5.99 -27.58
CA ASN A 105 9.38 -7.21 -27.80
C ASN A 105 9.73 -7.45 -29.28
N ALA A 106 9.07 -6.75 -30.21
CA ALA A 106 9.34 -6.73 -31.63
C ALA A 106 8.89 -5.40 -32.27
N PRO A 107 9.48 -4.94 -33.40
CA PRO A 107 9.06 -3.72 -34.07
C PRO A 107 7.59 -3.76 -34.49
N LEU A 108 6.88 -2.64 -34.34
CA LEU A 108 5.54 -2.48 -34.90
C LEU A 108 5.60 -2.24 -36.40
N SER A 109 4.72 -2.85 -37.16
CA SER A 109 4.43 -2.46 -38.54
C SER A 109 3.81 -1.07 -38.60
N ASP A 110 3.82 -0.42 -39.77
CA ASP A 110 3.19 0.89 -39.96
C ASP A 110 1.69 0.86 -39.64
N GLY A 111 1.00 -0.25 -39.96
CA GLY A 111 -0.41 -0.45 -39.63
C GLY A 111 -0.66 -0.54 -38.14
N GLU A 112 0.15 -1.29 -37.40
CA GLU A 112 0.09 -1.43 -35.94
C GLU A 112 0.44 -0.13 -35.23
N ARG A 113 1.45 0.59 -35.73
CA ARG A 113 1.81 1.93 -35.21
C ARG A 113 0.66 2.93 -35.40
N ALA A 114 0.01 2.93 -36.56
CA ALA A 114 -1.16 3.76 -36.82
C ALA A 114 -2.35 3.37 -35.94
N GLN A 115 -2.52 2.09 -35.65
CA GLN A 115 -3.55 1.60 -34.73
C GLN A 115 -3.28 2.03 -33.29
N LEU A 116 -2.05 1.87 -32.81
CA LEU A 116 -1.63 2.33 -31.47
C LEU A 116 -1.83 3.84 -31.33
N ALA A 117 -1.42 4.62 -32.34
CA ALA A 117 -1.61 6.08 -32.34
C ALA A 117 -3.08 6.49 -32.19
N ARG A 118 -4.01 5.75 -32.83
CA ARG A 118 -5.46 5.99 -32.69
C ARG A 118 -5.98 5.60 -31.29
N LEU A 119 -5.51 4.50 -30.72
CA LEU A 119 -5.90 4.09 -29.36
C LEU A 119 -5.46 5.10 -28.29
N LEU A 120 -4.36 5.79 -28.54
CA LEU A 120 -3.79 6.79 -27.62
C LEU A 120 -4.29 8.22 -27.91
N GLU A 121 -5.21 8.41 -28.84
CA GLU A 121 -5.80 9.70 -29.16
C GLU A 121 -7.10 9.92 -28.37
N TYR A 122 -6.99 10.57 -27.22
CA TYR A 122 -8.12 10.87 -26.33
C TYR A 122 -8.26 12.38 -25.98
N GLY A 123 -7.84 13.22 -26.91
CA GLY A 123 -7.99 14.68 -26.85
C GLY A 123 -7.49 15.35 -28.12
N PRO A 124 -7.76 16.65 -28.31
CA PRO A 124 -7.31 17.36 -29.48
C PRO A 124 -5.76 17.40 -29.50
N ARG A 125 -5.17 17.05 -30.64
CA ARG A 125 -3.75 17.31 -30.86
C ARG A 125 -3.59 18.80 -31.22
N LEU A 126 -2.72 19.49 -30.50
CA LEU A 126 -2.34 20.83 -30.92
C LEU A 126 -1.42 20.67 -32.14
N GLY A 127 -1.94 21.04 -33.33
CA GLY A 127 -1.11 21.26 -34.51
C GLY A 127 -0.26 22.52 -34.29
N GLY A 128 1.05 22.38 -34.19
CA GLY A 128 1.93 23.53 -33.97
C GLY A 128 3.41 23.17 -33.93
N SER A 129 4.25 24.17 -33.82
CA SER A 129 5.69 24.05 -33.61
C SER A 129 5.99 23.24 -32.33
N ALA A 130 7.18 22.64 -32.26
CA ALA A 130 7.65 21.95 -31.06
C ALA A 130 7.53 22.89 -29.83
N PRO A 131 7.08 22.37 -28.67
CA PRO A 131 7.02 23.16 -27.45
C PRO A 131 8.38 23.77 -27.11
N GLN A 132 8.37 25.00 -26.64
CA GLN A 132 9.57 25.70 -26.21
C GLN A 132 9.74 25.59 -24.69
N GLY A 133 10.96 25.79 -24.22
CA GLY A 133 11.30 25.75 -22.81
C GLY A 133 12.06 24.50 -22.36
N LYS A 134 12.44 24.48 -21.10
CA LYS A 134 13.12 23.33 -20.47
C LYS A 134 12.11 22.22 -20.21
N LEU A 135 12.44 21.00 -20.63
CA LEU A 135 11.63 19.81 -20.40
C LEU A 135 11.80 19.32 -18.95
N LEU A 136 10.67 19.11 -18.27
CA LEU A 136 10.55 18.23 -17.10
C LEU A 136 9.51 17.15 -17.42
N LEU A 137 9.94 15.91 -17.46
CA LEU A 137 9.09 14.76 -17.72
C LEU A 137 8.70 14.11 -16.39
N VAL A 138 7.42 14.17 -16.04
CA VAL A 138 6.86 13.52 -14.85
C VAL A 138 6.29 12.16 -15.30
N THR A 139 6.72 11.10 -14.64
CA THR A 139 6.29 9.71 -14.91
C THR A 139 6.00 8.99 -13.61
N PRO A 140 5.28 7.84 -13.63
CA PRO A 140 5.27 6.93 -12.49
C PRO A 140 6.68 6.55 -12.06
N ARG A 141 6.86 6.19 -10.81
CA ARG A 141 8.18 5.77 -10.30
C ARG A 141 8.69 4.54 -11.05
N PRO A 142 9.96 4.50 -11.45
CA PRO A 142 10.59 3.29 -11.97
C PRO A 142 10.41 2.10 -11.00
N GLY A 143 10.14 0.92 -11.55
CA GLY A 143 9.86 -0.28 -10.75
C GLY A 143 8.41 -0.39 -10.25
N THR A 144 7.52 0.55 -10.63
CA THR A 144 6.09 0.47 -10.34
C THR A 144 5.26 0.24 -11.60
N LEU A 145 4.02 -0.20 -11.45
CA LEU A 145 3.05 -0.34 -12.53
C LEU A 145 1.87 0.59 -12.23
N SER A 146 1.65 1.59 -13.10
CA SER A 146 0.54 2.53 -12.89
C SER A 146 -0.83 1.88 -13.21
N PRO A 147 -1.93 2.35 -12.59
CA PRO A 147 -3.30 1.89 -12.92
C PRO A 147 -3.67 2.11 -14.38
N TRP A 148 -3.14 3.19 -14.97
CA TRP A 148 -3.31 3.47 -16.39
C TRP A 148 -2.59 2.43 -17.26
N SER A 149 -1.36 2.06 -16.90
CA SER A 149 -0.52 1.13 -17.64
C SER A 149 -1.14 -0.26 -17.77
N SER A 150 -1.63 -0.84 -16.66
CA SER A 150 -2.25 -2.18 -16.69
C SER A 150 -3.44 -2.23 -17.63
N LYS A 151 -4.32 -1.21 -17.58
CA LYS A 151 -5.49 -1.12 -18.43
C LYS A 151 -5.15 -0.85 -19.91
N ALA A 152 -4.24 0.09 -20.17
CA ALA A 152 -3.85 0.45 -21.53
C ALA A 152 -3.14 -0.69 -22.25
N THR A 153 -2.26 -1.41 -21.56
CA THR A 153 -1.57 -2.59 -22.09
C THR A 153 -2.56 -3.70 -22.45
N ASP A 154 -3.52 -3.97 -21.56
CA ASP A 154 -4.57 -4.97 -21.82
C ASP A 154 -5.46 -4.61 -23.02
N ILE A 155 -5.84 -3.34 -23.15
CA ILE A 155 -6.59 -2.84 -24.31
C ILE A 155 -5.77 -3.03 -25.60
N ALA A 156 -4.48 -2.69 -25.59
CA ALA A 156 -3.62 -2.87 -26.74
C ALA A 156 -3.53 -4.35 -27.17
N HIS A 157 -3.38 -5.26 -26.21
CA HIS A 157 -3.38 -6.71 -26.46
C HIS A 157 -4.71 -7.20 -27.03
N ASN A 158 -5.84 -6.72 -26.49
CA ASN A 158 -7.17 -7.06 -26.98
C ASN A 158 -7.44 -6.53 -28.42
N CYS A 159 -6.75 -5.45 -28.79
CA CYS A 159 -6.74 -4.92 -30.15
C CYS A 159 -5.74 -5.63 -31.08
N GLY A 160 -5.05 -6.67 -30.62
CA GLY A 160 -4.15 -7.48 -31.40
C GLY A 160 -2.69 -7.01 -31.41
N LEU A 161 -2.34 -5.93 -30.72
CA LEU A 161 -0.97 -5.37 -30.63
C LEU A 161 -0.11 -6.16 -29.63
N ARG A 162 0.19 -7.41 -29.95
CA ARG A 162 0.90 -8.35 -29.05
C ARG A 162 2.38 -8.09 -28.90
N GLN A 163 2.97 -7.27 -29.79
CA GLN A 163 4.36 -6.82 -29.71
C GLN A 163 4.60 -5.81 -28.58
N ILE A 164 3.53 -5.21 -28.06
CA ILE A 164 3.60 -4.31 -26.93
C ILE A 164 3.71 -5.16 -25.66
N GLU A 165 4.82 -5.05 -24.97
CA GLU A 165 5.02 -5.68 -23.67
C GLU A 165 4.32 -4.88 -22.56
N ARG A 166 4.51 -3.54 -22.61
CA ARG A 166 3.91 -2.62 -21.65
C ARG A 166 3.76 -1.23 -22.25
N LEU A 167 2.60 -0.61 -21.99
CA LEU A 167 2.38 0.82 -22.19
C LEU A 167 2.49 1.57 -20.87
N GLU A 168 3.13 2.73 -20.89
CA GLU A 168 3.14 3.64 -19.77
C GLU A 168 2.91 5.08 -20.25
N ARG A 169 2.48 5.96 -19.36
CA ARG A 169 2.17 7.35 -19.66
C ARG A 169 2.85 8.29 -18.69
N GLY A 170 3.44 9.36 -19.20
CA GLY A 170 3.94 10.48 -18.44
C GLY A 170 3.31 11.80 -18.88
N VAL A 171 3.69 12.88 -18.19
CA VAL A 171 3.36 14.27 -18.55
C VAL A 171 4.67 15.00 -18.81
N ALA A 172 4.84 15.48 -20.03
CA ALA A 172 5.96 16.34 -20.41
C ALA A 172 5.58 17.79 -20.20
N TYR A 173 6.26 18.45 -19.27
CA TYR A 173 6.14 19.89 -19.01
C TYR A 173 7.26 20.63 -19.72
N PHE A 174 6.91 21.62 -20.52
CA PHE A 174 7.82 22.54 -21.16
C PHE A 174 7.69 23.89 -20.49
N ILE A 175 8.78 24.37 -19.89
CA ILE A 175 8.75 25.52 -18.97
C ILE A 175 9.69 26.60 -19.49
N GLU A 176 9.13 27.75 -19.79
CA GLU A 176 9.88 28.94 -20.12
C GLU A 176 10.07 29.78 -18.84
N ALA A 177 11.32 30.06 -18.52
CA ALA A 177 11.67 30.83 -17.33
C ALA A 177 12.95 31.65 -17.62
N ALA A 178 13.10 32.74 -16.88
CA ALA A 178 14.40 33.41 -16.79
C ALA A 178 15.46 32.47 -16.20
N ALA A 179 16.72 32.89 -16.18
CA ALA A 179 17.79 32.07 -15.60
C ALA A 179 17.47 31.72 -14.13
N LEU A 180 17.19 30.46 -13.88
CA LEU A 180 16.88 29.90 -12.57
C LEU A 180 18.05 29.07 -12.06
N SER A 181 18.28 29.08 -10.74
CA SER A 181 19.22 28.21 -10.07
C SER A 181 18.72 26.75 -10.05
N ASP A 182 19.61 25.79 -9.80
CA ASP A 182 19.24 24.39 -9.65
C ASP A 182 18.25 24.17 -8.51
N GLU A 183 18.34 24.95 -7.43
CA GLU A 183 17.40 24.90 -6.33
C GLU A 183 15.99 25.34 -6.77
N GLN A 184 15.90 26.43 -7.52
CA GLN A 184 14.62 26.89 -8.06
C GLN A 184 14.00 25.87 -9.05
N TRP A 185 14.83 25.18 -9.84
CA TRP A 185 14.36 24.08 -10.68
C TRP A 185 13.85 22.90 -9.87
N ARG A 186 14.50 22.56 -8.75
CA ARG A 186 14.01 21.53 -7.80
C ARG A 186 12.66 21.93 -7.20
N GLN A 187 12.48 23.20 -6.83
CA GLN A 187 11.20 23.72 -6.32
C GLN A 187 10.08 23.63 -7.37
N ILE A 188 10.39 23.97 -8.63
CA ILE A 188 9.42 23.81 -9.73
C ILE A 188 9.05 22.33 -9.88
N ALA A 189 10.03 21.45 -9.96
CA ALA A 189 9.81 20.01 -10.07
C ALA A 189 8.94 19.47 -8.90
N ALA A 190 9.24 19.87 -7.67
CA ALA A 190 8.44 19.51 -6.49
C ALA A 190 6.98 19.99 -6.57
N GLY A 191 6.72 21.10 -7.28
CA GLY A 191 5.36 21.60 -7.52
C GLY A 191 4.60 20.88 -8.65
N LEU A 192 5.27 20.04 -9.43
CA LEU A 192 4.69 19.39 -10.62
C LEU A 192 4.44 17.89 -10.43
N HIS A 193 5.03 17.24 -9.41
CA HIS A 193 4.90 15.81 -9.22
C HIS A 193 4.66 15.44 -7.75
N ASP A 194 4.09 14.28 -7.54
CA ASP A 194 4.02 13.64 -6.23
C ASP A 194 5.26 12.77 -6.02
N ARG A 195 6.12 13.16 -5.06
CA ARG A 195 7.38 12.47 -4.78
C ARG A 195 7.20 11.01 -4.35
N MET A 196 6.03 10.65 -3.81
CA MET A 196 5.72 9.30 -3.37
C MET A 196 5.33 8.39 -4.56
N MET A 197 4.67 8.93 -5.57
CA MET A 197 4.12 8.17 -6.70
C MET A 197 4.89 8.35 -8.00
N GLU A 198 5.61 9.46 -8.16
CA GLU A 198 6.16 9.90 -9.43
C GLU A 198 7.65 10.21 -9.36
N SER A 199 8.27 10.27 -10.50
CA SER A 199 9.66 10.70 -10.71
C SER A 199 9.74 11.73 -11.80
N VAL A 200 10.74 12.62 -11.72
CA VAL A 200 10.98 13.67 -12.73
C VAL A 200 12.26 13.34 -13.48
N PHE A 201 12.18 13.38 -14.81
CA PHE A 201 13.31 13.24 -15.74
C PHE A 201 13.48 14.52 -16.57
N THR A 202 14.64 14.67 -17.19
CA THR A 202 14.97 15.83 -18.02
C THR A 202 15.04 15.52 -19.52
N SER A 203 14.87 14.25 -19.87
CA SER A 203 14.82 13.76 -21.24
C SER A 203 13.70 12.73 -21.42
N LEU A 204 13.10 12.68 -22.61
CA LEU A 204 12.10 11.65 -22.94
C LEU A 204 12.72 10.25 -22.99
N SER A 205 13.98 10.13 -23.35
CA SER A 205 14.70 8.84 -23.37
C SER A 205 14.91 8.24 -21.98
N ASP A 206 14.97 9.07 -20.94
CA ASP A 206 15.12 8.59 -19.55
C ASP A 206 13.94 7.68 -19.11
N ALA A 207 12.81 7.74 -19.83
CA ALA A 207 11.66 6.86 -19.61
C ALA A 207 11.95 5.37 -19.84
N GLU A 208 13.07 5.00 -20.50
CA GLU A 208 13.53 3.61 -20.57
C GLU A 208 13.66 2.98 -19.17
N ARG A 209 13.97 3.78 -18.17
CA ARG A 209 14.07 3.35 -16.76
C ARG A 209 12.77 2.81 -16.19
N LEU A 210 11.61 3.17 -16.76
CA LEU A 210 10.29 2.63 -16.35
C LEU A 210 10.17 1.14 -16.62
N PHE A 211 10.90 0.65 -17.62
CA PHE A 211 10.84 -0.72 -18.09
C PHE A 211 12.08 -1.55 -17.69
N ALA A 212 13.03 -0.91 -17.00
CA ALA A 212 14.25 -1.58 -16.57
C ALA A 212 13.95 -2.67 -15.54
N HIS A 213 14.45 -3.87 -15.78
CA HIS A 213 14.44 -4.95 -14.80
C HIS A 213 15.66 -4.83 -13.89
N GLN A 214 15.44 -4.68 -12.61
CA GLN A 214 16.52 -4.68 -11.64
C GLN A 214 16.94 -6.11 -11.32
N GLN A 215 18.24 -6.36 -11.30
CA GLN A 215 18.78 -7.62 -10.82
C GLN A 215 18.61 -7.71 -9.29
N PRO A 216 18.28 -8.90 -8.74
CA PRO A 216 18.20 -9.07 -7.31
C PRO A 216 19.51 -8.69 -6.61
N THR A 217 19.43 -7.90 -5.57
CA THR A 217 20.59 -7.60 -4.73
C THR A 217 21.05 -8.87 -4.02
N PRO A 218 22.36 -9.16 -3.96
CA PRO A 218 22.87 -10.30 -3.20
C PRO A 218 22.46 -10.23 -1.73
N VAL A 219 22.13 -11.39 -1.17
CA VAL A 219 21.83 -11.52 0.26
C VAL A 219 23.10 -11.21 1.08
N THR A 220 22.99 -10.31 2.05
CA THR A 220 24.11 -9.87 2.88
C THR A 220 24.02 -10.52 4.26
N ALA A 221 25.06 -11.24 4.67
CA ALA A 221 25.18 -11.76 6.04
C ALA A 221 25.62 -10.65 7.00
N ILE A 222 25.04 -10.64 8.20
CA ILE A 222 25.39 -9.74 9.29
C ILE A 222 26.27 -10.52 10.26
N ASP A 223 27.51 -10.11 10.44
CA ASP A 223 28.52 -10.86 11.21
C ASP A 223 28.30 -10.80 12.74
N LEU A 224 27.20 -11.38 13.18
CA LEU A 224 26.83 -11.45 14.59
C LEU A 224 27.79 -12.33 15.40
N LEU A 225 28.22 -13.46 14.85
CA LEU A 225 29.09 -14.38 15.58
C LEU A 225 30.50 -13.83 15.79
N GLY A 226 30.99 -12.99 14.86
CA GLY A 226 32.31 -12.35 14.97
C GLY A 226 32.31 -11.05 15.76
N GLN A 227 31.32 -10.18 15.52
CA GLN A 227 31.25 -8.81 16.07
C GLN A 227 30.25 -8.66 17.22
N GLY A 228 29.51 -9.72 17.54
CA GLY A 228 28.53 -9.69 18.63
C GLY A 228 27.35 -8.78 18.37
N ARG A 229 26.73 -8.34 19.46
CA ARG A 229 25.52 -7.48 19.46
C ARG A 229 25.67 -6.21 18.60
N GLN A 230 26.86 -5.65 18.54
CA GLN A 230 27.12 -4.40 17.82
C GLN A 230 26.79 -4.51 16.33
N ALA A 231 27.03 -5.67 15.70
CA ALA A 231 26.66 -5.91 14.31
C ALA A 231 25.15 -5.78 14.06
N LEU A 232 24.30 -6.19 15.01
CA LEU A 232 22.85 -6.02 14.93
C LEU A 232 22.44 -4.56 15.12
N VAL A 233 23.07 -3.84 16.04
CA VAL A 233 22.81 -2.40 16.25
C VAL A 233 23.11 -1.61 14.98
N GLU A 234 24.26 -1.86 14.36
CA GLU A 234 24.66 -1.20 13.11
C GLU A 234 23.73 -1.59 11.95
N ALA A 235 23.35 -2.87 11.85
CA ALA A 235 22.38 -3.33 10.86
C ALA A 235 21.00 -2.68 11.06
N ASN A 236 20.53 -2.56 12.33
CA ASN A 236 19.29 -1.89 12.68
C ASN A 236 19.25 -0.44 12.17
N GLN A 237 20.34 0.30 12.37
CA GLN A 237 20.45 1.69 11.89
C GLN A 237 20.56 1.75 10.35
N ARG A 238 21.48 1.00 9.77
CA ARG A 238 21.76 1.02 8.32
C ARG A 238 20.57 0.56 7.47
N LEU A 239 19.83 -0.43 7.95
CA LEU A 239 18.68 -1.01 7.24
C LEU A 239 17.33 -0.37 7.64
N GLY A 240 17.32 0.57 8.58
CA GLY A 240 16.11 1.24 9.06
C GLY A 240 15.07 0.28 9.65
N LEU A 241 15.49 -0.70 10.48
CA LEU A 241 14.62 -1.77 10.97
C LEU A 241 13.72 -1.35 12.14
N ALA A 242 14.08 -0.29 12.87
CA ALA A 242 13.39 0.20 14.06
C ALA A 242 13.20 -0.89 15.15
N LEU A 243 14.21 -1.74 15.34
CA LEU A 243 14.22 -2.74 16.40
C LEU A 243 14.48 -2.10 17.77
N ALA A 244 13.73 -2.54 18.77
CA ALA A 244 13.95 -2.18 20.16
C ALA A 244 15.13 -2.98 20.77
N GLU A 245 15.67 -2.52 21.90
CA GLU A 245 16.83 -3.14 22.55
C GLU A 245 16.58 -4.61 22.92
N ASP A 246 15.41 -4.93 23.45
CA ASP A 246 15.01 -6.29 23.81
C ASP A 246 14.82 -7.20 22.58
N GLU A 247 14.48 -6.63 21.43
CA GLU A 247 14.40 -7.35 20.16
C GLU A 247 15.78 -7.66 19.59
N ILE A 248 16.73 -6.73 19.75
CA ILE A 248 18.13 -6.95 19.39
C ILE A 248 18.74 -8.06 20.26
N ASP A 249 18.49 -8.03 21.59
CA ASP A 249 18.94 -9.05 22.51
C ASP A 249 18.35 -10.43 22.18
N TYR A 250 17.04 -10.46 21.84
CA TYR A 250 16.39 -11.69 21.41
C TYR A 250 17.02 -12.26 20.13
N LEU A 251 17.29 -11.42 19.14
CA LEU A 251 17.92 -11.85 17.89
C LEU A 251 19.35 -12.37 18.14
N GLN A 252 20.10 -11.71 19.00
CA GLN A 252 21.43 -12.19 19.39
C GLN A 252 21.35 -13.61 19.97
N ASP A 253 20.53 -13.84 20.99
CA ASP A 253 20.38 -15.14 21.64
C ASP A 253 19.91 -16.22 20.66
N ALA A 254 18.93 -15.87 19.79
CA ALA A 254 18.38 -16.78 18.82
C ALA A 254 19.42 -17.24 17.79
N PHE A 255 20.18 -16.33 17.19
CA PHE A 255 21.18 -16.68 16.17
C PHE A 255 22.43 -17.29 16.75
N GLN A 256 22.83 -16.94 17.99
CA GLN A 256 23.87 -17.67 18.73
C GLN A 256 23.47 -19.12 18.99
N THR A 257 22.21 -19.36 19.39
CA THR A 257 21.67 -20.72 19.57
C THR A 257 21.66 -21.51 18.25
N LEU A 258 21.36 -20.84 17.12
CA LEU A 258 21.41 -21.42 15.78
C LEU A 258 22.84 -21.61 15.25
N ALA A 259 23.87 -21.09 15.95
CA ALA A 259 25.28 -21.12 15.59
C ALA A 259 25.56 -20.63 14.16
N ARG A 260 24.83 -19.59 13.70
CA ARG A 260 25.02 -18.96 12.40
C ARG A 260 24.71 -17.46 12.43
N ASN A 261 25.24 -16.75 11.47
CA ASN A 261 24.91 -15.36 11.24
C ASN A 261 23.50 -15.18 10.63
N PRO A 262 22.74 -14.13 11.01
CA PRO A 262 21.55 -13.71 10.28
C PRO A 262 21.92 -13.07 8.93
N ASN A 263 20.96 -13.04 7.99
CA ASN A 263 21.08 -12.22 6.82
C ASN A 263 20.10 -11.03 6.88
N ASP A 264 20.28 -10.08 5.97
CA ASP A 264 19.47 -8.87 5.87
C ASP A 264 17.99 -9.17 5.66
N ILE A 265 17.63 -10.18 4.86
CA ILE A 265 16.25 -10.58 4.62
C ILE A 265 15.60 -11.09 5.91
N GLU A 266 16.31 -11.91 6.70
CA GLU A 266 15.80 -12.42 7.98
C GLU A 266 15.55 -11.29 8.97
N LEU A 267 16.43 -10.29 9.02
CA LEU A 267 16.26 -9.10 9.86
C LEU A 267 15.07 -8.25 9.40
N TYR A 268 14.90 -8.03 8.09
CA TYR A 268 13.71 -7.35 7.55
C TYR A 268 12.43 -8.10 7.87
N MET A 269 12.39 -9.41 7.68
CA MET A 269 11.22 -10.23 8.00
C MET A 269 10.87 -10.15 9.49
N PHE A 270 11.87 -10.21 10.36
CA PHE A 270 11.67 -10.08 11.80
C PHE A 270 11.14 -8.70 12.17
N ALA A 271 11.75 -7.64 11.64
CA ALA A 271 11.35 -6.26 11.88
C ALA A 271 9.90 -6.00 11.43
N GLN A 272 9.49 -6.51 10.25
CA GLN A 272 8.12 -6.38 9.77
C GLN A 272 7.12 -7.15 10.66
N ALA A 273 7.46 -8.39 11.05
CA ALA A 273 6.59 -9.21 11.89
C ALA A 273 6.41 -8.66 13.32
N ASN A 274 7.42 -7.96 13.84
CA ASN A 274 7.41 -7.38 15.20
C ASN A 274 7.20 -5.87 15.22
N SER A 275 6.94 -5.24 14.07
CA SER A 275 6.71 -3.80 14.01
C SER A 275 5.51 -3.36 14.86
N GLU A 276 5.49 -2.09 15.24
CA GLU A 276 4.32 -1.46 15.86
C GLU A 276 3.21 -1.13 14.83
N HIS A 277 3.29 -1.71 13.64
CA HIS A 277 2.18 -1.68 12.71
C HIS A 277 0.93 -2.24 13.36
N CYS A 278 -0.19 -1.53 13.31
CA CYS A 278 -1.42 -1.83 14.06
C CYS A 278 -1.30 -1.75 15.59
N ARG A 279 -0.19 -1.28 16.14
CA ARG A 279 0.02 -1.04 17.58
C ARG A 279 -0.27 -2.24 18.50
N HIS A 280 -0.07 -3.47 18.03
CA HIS A 280 -0.39 -4.68 18.77
C HIS A 280 0.36 -4.79 20.11
N LYS A 281 1.62 -4.36 20.19
CA LYS A 281 2.39 -4.37 21.44
C LYS A 281 1.78 -3.44 22.48
N ILE A 282 1.49 -2.18 22.11
CA ILE A 282 0.90 -1.17 23.00
C ILE A 282 -0.49 -1.61 23.43
N PHE A 283 -1.35 -2.05 22.51
CA PHE A 283 -2.72 -2.45 22.83
C PHE A 283 -2.81 -3.73 23.66
N ASN A 284 -1.80 -4.60 23.62
CA ASN A 284 -1.71 -5.80 24.48
C ASN A 284 -0.90 -5.55 25.78
N ALA A 285 -0.24 -4.41 25.93
CA ALA A 285 0.62 -4.12 27.08
C ALA A 285 -0.17 -4.14 28.40
N ASP A 286 0.52 -4.49 29.48
CA ASP A 286 0.02 -4.29 30.83
C ASP A 286 0.22 -2.83 31.23
N TRP A 287 -0.81 -2.22 31.77
CA TRP A 287 -0.84 -0.80 32.11
C TRP A 287 -0.70 -0.59 33.62
N VAL A 288 0.12 0.38 33.98
CA VAL A 288 0.23 0.89 35.35
C VAL A 288 -0.12 2.37 35.31
N ILE A 289 -1.23 2.76 35.96
CA ILE A 289 -1.68 4.15 36.04
C ILE A 289 -1.58 4.60 37.49
N ASP A 290 -0.82 5.67 37.73
CA ASP A 290 -0.56 6.20 39.08
C ASP A 290 -0.07 5.12 40.07
N GLY A 291 0.84 4.26 39.63
CA GLY A 291 1.41 3.15 40.39
C GLY A 291 0.47 1.96 40.60
N LYS A 292 -0.74 1.96 40.02
CA LYS A 292 -1.71 0.88 40.15
C LYS A 292 -1.79 0.06 38.86
N PRO A 293 -1.47 -1.26 38.91
CA PRO A 293 -1.68 -2.14 37.76
C PRO A 293 -3.15 -2.17 37.33
N GLN A 294 -3.37 -2.06 36.04
CA GLN A 294 -4.71 -2.15 35.46
C GLN A 294 -5.05 -3.60 35.12
N PRO A 295 -6.31 -4.05 35.36
CA PRO A 295 -6.69 -5.45 35.18
C PRO A 295 -6.81 -5.87 33.71
N LYS A 296 -6.84 -4.90 32.78
CA LYS A 296 -7.09 -5.14 31.37
C LYS A 296 -6.15 -4.33 30.49
N SER A 297 -5.63 -4.97 29.43
CA SER A 297 -5.01 -4.26 28.31
C SER A 297 -6.04 -3.47 27.49
N LEU A 298 -5.60 -2.56 26.62
CA LEU A 298 -6.49 -1.80 25.76
C LEU A 298 -7.34 -2.72 24.86
N PHE A 299 -6.77 -3.78 24.28
CA PHE A 299 -7.55 -4.76 23.52
C PHE A 299 -8.62 -5.47 24.37
N LYS A 300 -8.30 -5.81 25.61
CA LYS A 300 -9.32 -6.41 26.51
C LYS A 300 -10.43 -5.41 26.83
N MET A 301 -10.13 -4.10 26.96
CA MET A 301 -11.13 -3.06 27.16
C MET A 301 -12.03 -2.90 25.92
N ILE A 302 -11.45 -2.85 24.73
CA ILE A 302 -12.21 -2.80 23.46
C ILE A 302 -13.14 -4.00 23.34
N LYS A 303 -12.68 -5.21 23.68
CA LYS A 303 -13.47 -6.44 23.63
C LYS A 303 -14.61 -6.51 24.67
N ASN A 304 -14.65 -5.62 25.67
CA ASN A 304 -15.73 -5.62 26.68
C ASN A 304 -17.12 -5.53 26.04
N THR A 305 -17.29 -4.72 24.99
CA THR A 305 -18.58 -4.57 24.30
C THR A 305 -19.02 -5.91 23.70
N PHE A 306 -18.13 -6.59 23.00
CA PHE A 306 -18.42 -7.90 22.43
C PHE A 306 -18.69 -8.97 23.50
N VAL A 307 -17.94 -8.95 24.59
CA VAL A 307 -18.16 -9.90 25.72
C VAL A 307 -19.52 -9.67 26.39
N ALA A 308 -19.92 -8.41 26.52
CA ALA A 308 -21.20 -8.06 27.15
C ALA A 308 -22.41 -8.33 26.22
N THR A 309 -22.24 -8.17 24.91
CA THR A 309 -23.33 -8.30 23.94
C THR A 309 -22.82 -9.03 22.69
N PRO A 310 -22.61 -10.36 22.76
CA PRO A 310 -22.10 -11.15 21.63
C PRO A 310 -23.18 -11.50 20.61
N ASP A 311 -24.47 -11.31 20.93
CA ASP A 311 -25.59 -11.69 20.08
C ASP A 311 -25.51 -11.02 18.72
N HIS A 312 -25.84 -11.77 17.66
CA HIS A 312 -25.80 -11.33 16.27
C HIS A 312 -24.38 -11.02 15.71
N VAL A 313 -23.31 -11.28 16.48
CA VAL A 313 -21.93 -11.18 15.99
C VAL A 313 -21.43 -12.55 15.60
N LEU A 314 -21.21 -12.79 14.31
CA LEU A 314 -20.82 -14.08 13.75
C LEU A 314 -19.30 -14.26 13.74
N SER A 315 -18.56 -13.18 13.58
CA SER A 315 -17.09 -13.18 13.65
C SER A 315 -16.59 -11.81 14.12
N ALA A 316 -15.72 -11.82 15.15
CA ALA A 316 -15.03 -10.63 15.62
C ALA A 316 -13.64 -11.00 16.13
N TYR A 317 -12.63 -10.13 15.87
CA TYR A 317 -11.24 -10.26 16.31
C TYR A 317 -10.50 -11.52 15.84
N LYS A 318 -10.98 -12.20 14.80
CA LYS A 318 -10.43 -13.47 14.29
C LYS A 318 -10.07 -13.42 12.82
N ASP A 319 -10.64 -12.49 12.08
CA ASP A 319 -10.52 -12.38 10.63
C ASP A 319 -10.19 -10.93 10.23
N ASN A 320 -10.05 -10.67 8.95
CA ASN A 320 -9.71 -9.36 8.39
C ASN A 320 -10.82 -8.33 8.63
N ALA A 321 -12.08 -8.75 8.68
CA ALA A 321 -13.22 -7.90 9.03
C ALA A 321 -14.14 -8.57 10.05
N ALA A 322 -14.95 -7.78 10.77
CA ALA A 322 -16.01 -8.29 11.61
C ALA A 322 -17.25 -8.63 10.77
N VAL A 323 -17.98 -9.66 11.18
CA VAL A 323 -19.21 -10.10 10.52
C VAL A 323 -20.37 -10.11 11.52
N MET A 324 -21.43 -9.42 11.13
CA MET A 324 -22.70 -9.38 11.87
C MET A 324 -23.78 -10.14 11.10
N GLU A 325 -24.77 -10.65 11.84
CA GLU A 325 -25.94 -11.25 11.24
C GLU A 325 -26.69 -10.25 10.35
N GLY A 326 -27.01 -10.68 9.16
CA GLY A 326 -27.83 -9.93 8.18
C GLY A 326 -29.16 -10.60 7.94
N SER A 327 -29.83 -10.23 6.87
CA SER A 327 -31.16 -10.70 6.51
C SER A 327 -31.16 -11.61 5.29
N GLU A 328 -32.23 -12.34 5.10
CA GLU A 328 -32.58 -12.96 3.81
C GLU A 328 -32.80 -11.86 2.77
N VAL A 329 -32.03 -11.92 1.67
CA VAL A 329 -32.09 -10.91 0.61
C VAL A 329 -31.97 -11.55 -0.77
N GLY A 330 -32.57 -10.91 -1.77
CA GLY A 330 -32.35 -11.25 -3.18
C GLY A 330 -31.08 -10.56 -3.68
N ARG A 331 -29.99 -11.32 -3.80
CA ARG A 331 -28.73 -10.81 -4.38
C ARG A 331 -28.75 -11.00 -5.89
N TYR A 332 -28.52 -9.91 -6.62
CA TYR A 332 -28.52 -9.92 -8.09
C TYR A 332 -27.10 -10.05 -8.63
N PHE A 333 -26.78 -11.17 -9.25
CA PHE A 333 -25.49 -11.42 -9.89
C PHE A 333 -25.61 -12.48 -11.01
N ALA A 334 -24.57 -12.55 -11.85
CA ALA A 334 -24.51 -13.57 -12.90
C ALA A 334 -24.15 -14.94 -12.32
N ASP A 335 -24.93 -15.96 -12.63
CA ASP A 335 -24.52 -17.34 -12.40
C ASP A 335 -23.19 -17.63 -13.09
N SER A 336 -22.20 -18.11 -12.34
CA SER A 336 -20.81 -18.24 -12.79
C SER A 336 -20.61 -19.29 -13.90
N ARG A 337 -21.57 -20.21 -14.12
CA ARG A 337 -21.51 -21.25 -15.15
C ARG A 337 -22.21 -20.82 -16.43
N THR A 338 -23.34 -20.16 -16.31
CA THR A 338 -24.20 -19.78 -17.45
C THR A 338 -24.04 -18.34 -17.91
N GLY A 339 -23.48 -17.46 -17.06
CA GLY A 339 -23.40 -16.03 -17.28
C GLY A 339 -24.76 -15.30 -17.21
N ARG A 340 -25.85 -16.01 -16.89
CA ARG A 340 -27.19 -15.45 -16.80
C ARG A 340 -27.34 -14.70 -15.47
N TYR A 341 -27.81 -13.47 -15.54
CA TYR A 341 -28.17 -12.66 -14.38
C TYR A 341 -29.51 -13.08 -13.80
N ASP A 342 -29.55 -13.28 -12.49
CA ASP A 342 -30.77 -13.60 -11.76
C ASP A 342 -30.68 -13.15 -10.30
N PHE A 343 -31.83 -13.19 -9.58
CA PHE A 343 -31.86 -12.98 -8.12
C PHE A 343 -31.67 -14.32 -7.41
N HIS A 344 -30.71 -14.35 -6.51
CA HIS A 344 -30.42 -15.48 -5.64
C HIS A 344 -30.86 -15.13 -4.23
N GLN A 345 -31.89 -15.83 -3.72
CA GLN A 345 -32.38 -15.64 -2.35
C GLN A 345 -31.44 -16.39 -1.40
N GLU A 346 -30.83 -15.66 -0.49
CA GLU A 346 -29.87 -16.23 0.47
C GLU A 346 -29.69 -15.34 1.70
N PRO A 347 -29.28 -15.91 2.86
CA PRO A 347 -28.82 -15.12 3.98
C PRO A 347 -27.56 -14.37 3.60
N ALA A 348 -27.60 -13.05 3.62
CA ALA A 348 -26.44 -12.20 3.39
C ALA A 348 -26.07 -11.44 4.66
N HIS A 349 -24.99 -11.87 5.29
CA HIS A 349 -24.48 -11.23 6.51
C HIS A 349 -23.74 -9.95 6.16
N ILE A 350 -23.66 -9.03 7.12
CA ILE A 350 -23.03 -7.73 7.01
C ILE A 350 -21.60 -7.85 7.52
N LEU A 351 -20.64 -7.44 6.74
CA LEU A 351 -19.26 -7.26 7.20
C LEU A 351 -18.88 -5.79 7.26
N MET A 352 -18.01 -5.46 8.19
CA MET A 352 -17.49 -4.11 8.36
C MET A 352 -16.00 -4.17 8.68
N LYS A 353 -15.24 -3.33 8.00
CA LYS A 353 -13.81 -3.11 8.19
C LYS A 353 -13.53 -1.63 8.38
N VAL A 354 -12.62 -1.33 9.29
CA VAL A 354 -12.09 0.02 9.50
C VAL A 354 -10.60 -0.11 9.80
N GLU A 355 -9.79 0.71 9.14
CA GLU A 355 -8.36 0.82 9.42
C GLU A 355 -7.86 2.26 9.26
N THR A 356 -6.67 2.55 9.79
CA THR A 356 -6.04 3.86 9.67
C THR A 356 -4.84 3.80 8.73
N HIS A 357 -4.68 4.86 7.91
CA HIS A 357 -3.53 5.02 7.02
C HIS A 357 -2.91 6.41 7.19
N ASN A 358 -2.39 6.67 8.40
CA ASN A 358 -2.06 8.00 8.90
C ASN A 358 -0.79 8.59 8.28
N HIS A 359 0.33 7.85 8.36
CA HIS A 359 1.65 8.35 7.99
C HIS A 359 1.77 8.69 6.48
N PRO A 360 1.38 7.81 5.54
CA PRO A 360 1.41 8.16 4.13
C PRO A 360 0.47 9.32 3.78
N THR A 361 -0.69 9.43 4.45
CA THR A 361 -1.63 10.55 4.26
C THR A 361 -1.05 11.87 4.77
N ALA A 362 -0.23 11.85 5.82
CA ALA A 362 0.47 13.04 6.32
C ALA A 362 1.51 13.58 5.32
N ILE A 363 2.11 12.71 4.52
CA ILE A 363 3.18 13.05 3.57
C ILE A 363 2.61 13.39 2.20
N SER A 364 1.70 12.56 1.70
CA SER A 364 1.04 12.71 0.40
C SER A 364 -0.44 12.32 0.52
N PRO A 365 -1.33 13.26 0.78
CA PRO A 365 -2.70 12.99 1.19
C PRO A 365 -3.52 12.21 0.17
N TRP A 366 -3.42 12.54 -1.12
CA TRP A 366 -4.15 11.84 -2.18
C TRP A 366 -3.77 10.36 -2.27
N PRO A 367 -2.52 9.98 -2.59
CA PRO A 367 -2.15 8.57 -2.73
C PRO A 367 -2.17 7.84 -1.38
N GLY A 368 -1.90 8.55 -0.28
CA GLY A 368 -1.99 7.99 1.06
C GLY A 368 -3.41 7.53 1.42
N ALA A 369 -4.41 8.37 1.18
CA ALA A 369 -5.81 8.04 1.43
C ALA A 369 -6.36 7.02 0.41
N ALA A 370 -5.93 7.10 -0.85
CA ALA A 370 -6.26 6.12 -1.88
C ALA A 370 -5.79 4.72 -1.49
N THR A 371 -4.52 4.58 -1.10
CA THR A 371 -3.94 3.31 -0.65
C THR A 371 -4.63 2.77 0.62
N GLY A 372 -5.03 3.66 1.55
CA GLY A 372 -5.79 3.28 2.73
C GLY A 372 -7.14 2.67 2.37
N SER A 373 -7.87 3.28 1.43
CA SER A 373 -9.13 2.72 0.91
C SER A 373 -8.92 1.36 0.23
N GLY A 374 -7.83 1.18 -0.52
CA GLY A 374 -7.46 -0.11 -1.10
C GLY A 374 -7.16 -1.16 -0.03
N GLY A 375 -6.45 -0.81 1.04
CA GLY A 375 -6.17 -1.72 2.16
C GLY A 375 -7.44 -2.26 2.80
N GLU A 376 -8.37 -1.38 3.06
CA GLU A 376 -9.67 -1.70 3.64
C GLU A 376 -10.48 -2.64 2.72
N ILE A 377 -10.53 -2.39 1.39
CA ILE A 377 -11.21 -3.24 0.40
C ILE A 377 -10.62 -4.65 0.38
N ARG A 378 -9.29 -4.78 0.42
CA ARG A 378 -8.63 -6.09 0.41
C ARG A 378 -9.04 -6.92 1.62
N ASP A 379 -9.12 -6.31 2.78
CA ASP A 379 -9.53 -6.99 4.00
C ASP A 379 -11.01 -7.41 3.98
N GLU A 380 -11.89 -6.56 3.45
CA GLU A 380 -13.27 -6.98 3.22
C GLU A 380 -13.35 -8.18 2.29
N GLY A 381 -12.71 -8.10 1.11
CA GLY A 381 -12.74 -9.17 0.11
C GLY A 381 -12.14 -10.48 0.61
N ALA A 382 -11.11 -10.41 1.48
CA ALA A 382 -10.40 -11.55 2.06
C ALA A 382 -11.03 -12.07 3.38
N THR A 383 -12.24 -11.64 3.73
CA THR A 383 -12.95 -12.15 4.91
C THR A 383 -13.57 -13.51 4.63
N GLY A 384 -13.42 -14.43 5.57
CA GLY A 384 -13.97 -15.77 5.50
C GLY A 384 -13.44 -16.56 4.30
N ARG A 385 -14.33 -17.00 3.42
CA ARG A 385 -14.05 -17.69 2.16
C ARG A 385 -14.33 -16.79 0.94
N GLY A 386 -14.20 -15.47 1.11
CA GLY A 386 -14.46 -14.45 0.13
C GLY A 386 -15.78 -13.71 0.33
N ALA A 387 -15.71 -12.40 0.31
CA ALA A 387 -16.83 -11.50 0.54
C ALA A 387 -16.91 -10.42 -0.56
N LYS A 388 -17.99 -9.65 -0.54
CA LYS A 388 -18.28 -8.59 -1.53
C LYS A 388 -18.27 -7.22 -0.86
N PRO A 389 -17.24 -6.39 -1.05
CA PRO A 389 -17.25 -4.98 -0.69
C PRO A 389 -18.38 -4.22 -1.41
N LYS A 390 -19.14 -3.40 -0.68
CA LYS A 390 -20.33 -2.71 -1.19
C LYS A 390 -20.23 -1.20 -1.17
N ALA A 391 -19.72 -0.61 -0.11
CA ALA A 391 -19.58 0.83 0.02
C ALA A 391 -18.39 1.16 0.92
N GLY A 392 -17.64 2.18 0.56
CA GLY A 392 -16.54 2.72 1.37
C GLY A 392 -16.88 4.04 2.02
N LEU A 393 -16.17 4.37 3.07
CA LEU A 393 -16.20 5.68 3.72
C LEU A 393 -14.79 6.11 4.14
N VAL A 394 -14.59 7.40 4.37
CA VAL A 394 -13.33 7.95 4.86
C VAL A 394 -13.59 8.93 6.01
N GLY A 395 -12.68 8.97 6.97
CA GLY A 395 -12.72 9.93 8.07
C GLY A 395 -11.37 10.59 8.26
N PHE A 396 -11.36 11.87 8.59
CA PHE A 396 -10.14 12.63 8.81
C PHE A 396 -10.21 13.40 10.13
N SER A 397 -9.15 13.28 10.93
CA SER A 397 -8.90 14.13 12.08
C SER A 397 -7.54 14.78 11.90
N VAL A 398 -7.49 16.11 11.94
CA VAL A 398 -6.28 16.92 11.77
C VAL A 398 -6.19 18.01 12.84
N SER A 399 -5.05 18.68 12.94
CA SER A 399 -4.90 19.91 13.73
C SER A 399 -5.68 21.07 13.10
N ASP A 400 -5.56 22.28 13.65
CA ASP A 400 -6.21 23.46 13.11
C ASP A 400 -5.80 23.73 11.67
N LEU A 401 -6.76 24.16 10.85
CA LEU A 401 -6.58 24.28 9.39
C LEU A 401 -5.72 25.46 8.96
N ARG A 402 -5.71 26.55 9.74
CA ARG A 402 -4.97 27.78 9.43
C ARG A 402 -5.22 28.22 7.99
N ILE A 403 -6.52 28.43 7.66
CA ILE A 403 -6.94 28.78 6.29
C ILE A 403 -6.39 30.16 5.94
N PRO A 404 -5.57 30.32 4.87
CA PRO A 404 -5.00 31.59 4.50
C PRO A 404 -6.05 32.68 4.25
N GLY A 405 -5.92 33.82 4.94
CA GLY A 405 -6.86 34.93 4.88
C GLY A 405 -8.16 34.69 5.67
N PHE A 406 -8.23 33.64 6.46
CA PHE A 406 -9.35 33.32 7.36
C PHE A 406 -8.86 32.65 8.65
N GLU A 407 -7.71 33.08 9.14
CA GLU A 407 -7.09 32.58 10.35
C GLU A 407 -8.01 32.89 11.57
N GLN A 408 -8.14 31.95 12.49
CA GLN A 408 -8.95 32.10 13.67
C GLN A 408 -8.10 32.61 14.85
N PRO A 409 -8.68 33.37 15.82
CA PRO A 409 -7.92 33.95 16.91
C PRO A 409 -7.31 32.96 17.89
N TRP A 410 -7.72 31.70 17.85
CA TRP A 410 -7.17 30.62 18.69
C TRP A 410 -6.10 29.80 17.98
N GLU A 411 -5.93 29.94 16.65
CA GLU A 411 -4.95 29.22 15.87
C GLU A 411 -3.56 29.80 16.08
N GLU A 412 -2.59 28.93 16.32
CA GLU A 412 -1.18 29.29 16.50
C GLU A 412 -0.31 28.43 15.59
N ASP A 413 0.52 29.04 14.75
CA ASP A 413 1.47 28.30 13.93
C ASP A 413 2.79 28.08 14.69
N PHE A 414 3.05 26.84 15.09
CA PHE A 414 4.30 26.40 15.73
C PHE A 414 5.17 25.57 14.79
N GLY A 415 4.86 25.59 13.49
CA GLY A 415 5.60 24.87 12.46
C GLY A 415 5.26 23.37 12.38
N ARG A 416 5.90 22.71 11.43
CA ARG A 416 5.78 21.26 11.19
C ARG A 416 7.04 20.75 10.50
N PRO A 417 7.31 19.41 10.54
CA PRO A 417 8.36 18.82 9.71
C PRO A 417 8.10 19.08 8.22
N ASP A 418 9.15 19.43 7.46
CA ASP A 418 9.03 19.85 6.04
C ASP A 418 8.30 18.83 5.15
N ARG A 419 8.41 17.55 5.45
CA ARG A 419 7.78 16.47 4.69
C ARG A 419 6.33 16.19 5.05
N ILE A 420 5.83 16.74 6.15
CA ILE A 420 4.42 16.63 6.54
C ILE A 420 3.67 17.83 5.99
N VAL A 421 2.64 17.59 5.21
CA VAL A 421 1.82 18.66 4.60
C VAL A 421 0.91 19.32 5.64
N SER A 422 0.30 20.46 5.28
CA SER A 422 -0.60 21.17 6.18
C SER A 422 -1.89 20.39 6.46
N ALA A 423 -2.53 20.67 7.59
CA ALA A 423 -3.85 20.14 7.91
C ALA A 423 -4.87 20.47 6.81
N LEU A 424 -4.78 21.65 6.23
CA LEU A 424 -5.63 22.07 5.12
C LEU A 424 -5.41 21.22 3.86
N ASP A 425 -4.17 20.94 3.49
CA ASP A 425 -3.85 20.09 2.32
C ASP A 425 -4.41 18.67 2.53
N ILE A 426 -4.28 18.11 3.75
CA ILE A 426 -4.84 16.79 4.07
C ILE A 426 -6.35 16.79 3.89
N MET A 427 -7.04 17.82 4.39
CA MET A 427 -8.50 17.90 4.31
C MET A 427 -9.03 18.17 2.90
N THR A 428 -8.24 18.79 2.03
CA THR A 428 -8.65 19.07 0.65
C THR A 428 -8.31 17.94 -0.32
N GLU A 429 -7.18 17.26 -0.14
CA GLU A 429 -6.68 16.25 -1.09
C GLU A 429 -6.99 14.80 -0.64
N GLY A 430 -6.91 14.51 0.65
CA GLY A 430 -7.11 13.16 1.17
C GLY A 430 -8.48 12.56 0.84
N PRO A 431 -9.60 13.27 1.07
CA PRO A 431 -10.93 12.77 0.71
C PRO A 431 -11.10 12.46 -0.76
N LEU A 432 -10.45 13.24 -1.63
CA LEU A 432 -10.48 13.03 -3.08
C LEU A 432 -9.73 11.75 -3.46
N GLY A 433 -8.58 11.48 -2.83
CA GLY A 433 -7.83 10.24 -3.05
C GLY A 433 -8.63 9.00 -2.68
N GLY A 434 -9.22 8.97 -1.49
CA GLY A 434 -10.08 7.87 -1.05
C GLY A 434 -11.30 7.67 -1.95
N ALA A 435 -11.96 8.76 -2.36
CA ALA A 435 -13.10 8.72 -3.27
C ALA A 435 -12.71 8.22 -4.67
N ALA A 436 -11.57 8.66 -5.20
CA ALA A 436 -11.07 8.24 -6.51
C ALA A 436 -10.79 6.74 -6.54
N PHE A 437 -10.16 6.18 -5.50
CA PHE A 437 -9.92 4.74 -5.41
C PHE A 437 -11.23 3.95 -5.41
N ASN A 438 -12.18 4.31 -4.56
CA ASN A 438 -13.48 3.66 -4.50
C ASN A 438 -14.23 3.74 -5.83
N ASN A 439 -14.21 4.90 -6.49
CA ASN A 439 -14.87 5.11 -7.77
C ASN A 439 -14.28 4.23 -8.89
N GLU A 440 -12.96 4.13 -8.99
CA GLU A 440 -12.31 3.30 -10.01
C GLU A 440 -12.44 1.80 -9.69
N PHE A 441 -12.38 1.41 -8.43
CA PHE A 441 -12.70 0.05 -8.00
C PHE A 441 -14.15 -0.33 -8.33
N GLY A 442 -15.08 0.62 -8.30
CA GLY A 442 -16.47 0.43 -8.70
C GLY A 442 -17.42 0.18 -7.54
N ARG A 443 -17.21 0.86 -6.40
CA ARG A 443 -18.16 0.96 -5.30
C ARG A 443 -18.37 2.43 -4.90
N PRO A 444 -19.52 2.81 -4.33
CA PRO A 444 -19.74 4.16 -3.84
C PRO A 444 -18.81 4.49 -2.68
N ALA A 445 -18.27 5.70 -2.68
CA ALA A 445 -17.60 6.31 -1.54
C ALA A 445 -18.59 7.17 -0.77
N LEU A 446 -18.88 6.79 0.46
CA LEU A 446 -19.72 7.56 1.36
C LEU A 446 -18.85 8.53 2.14
N ASN A 447 -19.40 9.69 2.50
CA ASN A 447 -18.74 10.55 3.46
C ASN A 447 -18.71 9.88 4.83
N GLY A 448 -17.59 10.06 5.53
CA GLY A 448 -17.48 9.69 6.93
C GLY A 448 -17.55 10.90 7.83
N TYR A 449 -16.41 11.35 8.32
CA TYR A 449 -16.33 12.54 9.16
C TYR A 449 -15.09 13.37 8.83
N PHE A 450 -15.19 14.68 9.14
CA PHE A 450 -14.10 15.64 9.05
C PHE A 450 -14.07 16.42 10.35
N ARG A 451 -12.94 16.41 11.06
CA ARG A 451 -12.79 17.15 12.31
C ARG A 451 -11.40 17.72 12.50
N THR A 452 -11.33 18.86 13.17
CA THR A 452 -10.10 19.43 13.68
C THR A 452 -10.09 19.38 15.21
N TYR A 453 -8.92 19.26 15.78
CA TYR A 453 -8.72 19.41 17.21
C TYR A 453 -7.29 19.84 17.50
N GLU A 454 -7.17 20.95 18.22
CA GLU A 454 -5.93 21.44 18.80
C GLU A 454 -6.26 22.24 20.06
N GLU A 455 -5.63 21.93 21.18
CA GLU A 455 -5.95 22.53 22.47
C GLU A 455 -4.71 22.58 23.38
N LYS A 456 -4.56 23.72 24.11
CA LYS A 456 -3.60 23.85 25.20
C LYS A 456 -4.18 23.22 26.46
N VAL A 457 -3.54 22.16 26.95
CA VAL A 457 -3.96 21.45 28.17
C VAL A 457 -2.94 21.60 29.27
N ASN A 458 -3.39 21.73 30.52
CA ASN A 458 -2.51 21.69 31.68
C ASN A 458 -2.13 20.24 31.98
N SER A 459 -0.84 19.94 32.02
CA SER A 459 -0.30 18.65 32.42
C SER A 459 0.65 18.80 33.61
N HIS A 460 1.16 17.69 34.12
CA HIS A 460 2.19 17.71 35.17
C HIS A 460 3.54 18.29 34.69
N ASN A 461 3.75 18.37 33.37
CA ASN A 461 4.92 19.00 32.75
C ASN A 461 4.70 20.47 32.38
N GLY A 462 3.56 21.07 32.76
CA GLY A 462 3.17 22.41 32.39
C GLY A 462 2.09 22.42 31.31
N VAL A 463 2.03 23.50 30.52
CA VAL A 463 1.07 23.62 29.42
C VAL A 463 1.60 22.86 28.21
N GLU A 464 0.81 21.91 27.74
CA GLU A 464 1.10 21.13 26.52
C GLU A 464 0.08 21.45 25.44
N LEU A 465 0.55 21.57 24.19
CA LEU A 465 -0.33 21.66 23.04
C LEU A 465 -0.65 20.24 22.54
N ARG A 466 -1.93 19.89 22.54
CA ARG A 466 -2.43 18.60 22.05
C ARG A 466 -3.30 18.75 20.85
N GLY A 467 -3.12 17.89 19.85
CA GLY A 467 -3.88 17.90 18.60
C GLY A 467 -3.53 16.73 17.73
N TYR A 468 -4.19 16.67 16.57
CA TYR A 468 -3.90 15.67 15.55
C TYR A 468 -2.78 16.17 14.61
N HIS A 469 -1.59 16.51 15.16
CA HIS A 469 -0.43 16.96 14.39
C HIS A 469 0.11 15.86 13.47
N LYS A 470 0.06 14.60 13.91
CA LYS A 470 0.01 13.44 13.02
C LYS A 470 -1.47 13.15 12.76
N PRO A 471 -1.94 13.27 11.52
CA PRO A 471 -3.36 13.11 11.23
C PRO A 471 -3.83 11.69 11.50
N ILE A 472 -5.13 11.53 11.68
CA ILE A 472 -5.80 10.25 11.52
C ILE A 472 -6.54 10.29 10.19
N MET A 473 -6.15 9.41 9.27
CA MET A 473 -6.94 9.03 8.10
C MET A 473 -7.53 7.66 8.37
N LEU A 474 -8.85 7.59 8.33
CA LEU A 474 -9.60 6.38 8.56
C LEU A 474 -10.27 5.97 7.25
N ALA A 475 -9.96 4.76 6.78
CA ALA A 475 -10.67 4.09 5.70
C ALA A 475 -11.59 3.05 6.30
N GLY A 476 -12.85 3.03 5.87
CA GLY A 476 -13.82 2.08 6.32
C GLY A 476 -14.69 1.60 5.18
N GLY A 477 -15.36 0.48 5.40
CA GLY A 477 -16.27 -0.09 4.43
C GLY A 477 -17.29 -1.02 5.05
N ILE A 478 -18.30 -1.29 4.24
CA ILE A 478 -19.37 -2.22 4.54
C ILE A 478 -19.59 -3.12 3.34
N GLY A 479 -19.74 -4.41 3.59
CA GLY A 479 -19.92 -5.42 2.55
C GLY A 479 -20.90 -6.51 2.94
N ASN A 480 -20.98 -7.52 2.08
CA ASN A 480 -21.80 -8.71 2.32
C ASN A 480 -20.98 -9.99 2.21
N ILE A 481 -21.32 -10.96 3.04
CA ILE A 481 -20.78 -12.31 2.97
C ILE A 481 -21.91 -13.33 3.07
N ARG A 482 -21.78 -14.47 2.36
CA ARG A 482 -22.71 -15.59 2.49
C ARG A 482 -22.57 -16.26 3.85
N ALA A 483 -23.67 -16.79 4.38
CA ALA A 483 -23.66 -17.47 5.67
C ALA A 483 -22.60 -18.60 5.74
N ASP A 484 -22.53 -19.43 4.70
CA ASP A 484 -21.63 -20.59 4.61
C ASP A 484 -20.16 -20.21 4.44
N HIS A 485 -19.88 -18.95 4.14
CA HIS A 485 -18.53 -18.44 3.86
C HIS A 485 -17.91 -17.63 5.00
N VAL A 486 -18.66 -17.40 6.09
CA VAL A 486 -18.19 -16.58 7.23
C VAL A 486 -16.94 -17.17 7.89
N GLN A 487 -16.88 -18.50 8.02
CA GLN A 487 -15.74 -19.17 8.62
C GLN A 487 -14.77 -19.68 7.55
N LYS A 488 -13.47 -19.47 7.78
CA LYS A 488 -12.41 -20.05 6.94
C LYS A 488 -12.39 -21.57 7.10
N GLY A 489 -12.15 -22.27 6.00
CA GLY A 489 -12.02 -23.72 5.98
C GLY A 489 -10.63 -24.20 6.41
N GLU A 490 -10.50 -25.49 6.62
CA GLU A 490 -9.21 -26.12 6.89
C GLU A 490 -8.37 -26.26 5.62
N ILE A 491 -7.10 -25.92 5.73
CA ILE A 491 -6.14 -26.12 4.63
C ILE A 491 -5.67 -27.57 4.64
N THR A 492 -6.11 -28.31 3.64
CA THR A 492 -5.79 -29.74 3.50
C THR A 492 -4.53 -29.98 2.69
N VAL A 493 -3.94 -31.17 2.82
CA VAL A 493 -2.79 -31.59 2.00
C VAL A 493 -3.18 -31.57 0.52
N GLY A 494 -2.39 -30.93 -0.31
CA GLY A 494 -2.67 -30.75 -1.75
C GLY A 494 -3.40 -29.47 -2.10
N ALA A 495 -3.83 -28.66 -1.12
CA ALA A 495 -4.36 -27.32 -1.38
C ALA A 495 -3.35 -26.47 -2.16
N LYS A 496 -3.85 -25.65 -3.06
CA LYS A 496 -3.01 -24.74 -3.87
C LYS A 496 -2.88 -23.38 -3.17
N LEU A 497 -1.65 -22.89 -3.09
CA LEU A 497 -1.38 -21.52 -2.69
C LEU A 497 -1.41 -20.62 -3.93
N ILE A 498 -2.36 -19.68 -3.96
CA ILE A 498 -2.57 -18.75 -5.08
C ILE A 498 -2.31 -17.34 -4.59
N VAL A 499 -1.48 -16.60 -5.32
CA VAL A 499 -1.23 -15.17 -5.10
C VAL A 499 -1.99 -14.40 -6.17
N LEU A 500 -2.95 -13.57 -5.75
CA LEU A 500 -3.68 -12.66 -6.62
C LEU A 500 -3.07 -11.27 -6.55
N GLY A 501 -2.80 -10.68 -7.71
CA GLY A 501 -2.26 -9.32 -7.81
C GLY A 501 -1.44 -9.12 -9.08
N GLY A 502 -0.77 -7.98 -9.12
CA GLY A 502 0.18 -7.63 -10.16
C GLY A 502 1.61 -8.12 -9.87
N PRO A 503 2.59 -7.65 -10.64
CA PRO A 503 3.98 -7.95 -10.39
C PRO A 503 4.43 -7.47 -9.00
N ALA A 504 5.34 -8.19 -8.38
CA ALA A 504 5.95 -7.75 -7.14
C ALA A 504 6.74 -6.46 -7.38
N MET A 505 6.48 -5.44 -6.56
CA MET A 505 7.17 -4.16 -6.63
C MET A 505 8.02 -3.98 -5.38
N ASN A 506 9.23 -3.45 -5.55
CA ASN A 506 10.17 -3.23 -4.46
C ASN A 506 9.92 -1.88 -3.79
N ILE A 507 8.72 -1.68 -3.27
CA ILE A 507 8.31 -0.47 -2.53
C ILE A 507 7.93 -0.85 -1.11
N GLY A 508 8.24 0.03 -0.16
CA GLY A 508 7.77 -0.07 1.22
C GLY A 508 8.38 -1.19 2.05
N LEU A 509 9.58 -1.65 1.71
CA LEU A 509 10.31 -2.62 2.53
C LEU A 509 10.53 -2.14 3.98
N GLY A 510 10.68 -0.83 4.17
CA GLY A 510 10.78 -0.20 5.47
C GLY A 510 9.47 0.35 6.05
N GLY A 511 8.33 0.21 5.35
CA GLY A 511 7.07 0.87 5.71
C GLY A 511 6.53 0.49 7.09
N GLY A 512 6.65 -0.77 7.48
CA GLY A 512 6.29 -1.23 8.82
C GLY A 512 7.17 -0.62 9.91
N ALA A 513 8.47 -0.51 9.68
CA ALA A 513 9.43 0.12 10.58
C ALA A 513 9.19 1.64 10.67
N ALA A 514 8.99 2.32 9.54
CA ALA A 514 8.69 3.75 9.50
C ALA A 514 7.41 4.09 10.27
N SER A 515 6.38 3.26 10.19
CA SER A 515 5.14 3.44 10.96
C SER A 515 5.33 3.25 12.47
N SER A 516 6.40 2.57 12.90
CA SER A 516 6.75 2.35 14.31
C SER A 516 7.52 3.52 14.93
N MET A 517 8.08 4.41 14.12
CA MET A 517 8.81 5.59 14.59
C MET A 517 7.86 6.75 14.92
N ALA A 518 8.32 7.65 15.80
CA ALA A 518 7.64 8.91 16.01
C ALA A 518 7.68 9.77 14.74
N SER A 519 6.62 10.54 14.51
CA SER A 519 6.55 11.44 13.35
C SER A 519 7.74 12.40 13.33
N GLY A 520 8.41 12.48 12.18
CA GLY A 520 9.55 13.35 12.00
C GLY A 520 10.92 12.75 12.37
N GLN A 521 10.99 11.55 12.94
CA GLN A 521 12.26 10.88 13.29
C GLN A 521 12.82 9.97 12.19
N SER A 522 11.98 9.57 11.23
CA SER A 522 12.42 8.75 10.10
C SER A 522 13.20 9.59 9.08
N ASP A 523 14.06 8.93 8.30
CA ASP A 523 14.70 9.54 7.13
C ASP A 523 13.66 9.89 6.07
N ALA A 524 13.83 11.01 5.37
CA ALA A 524 12.89 11.45 4.33
C ALA A 524 12.75 10.42 3.19
N ASP A 525 13.85 9.77 2.80
CA ASP A 525 13.81 8.76 1.74
C ASP A 525 13.07 7.49 2.18
N LEU A 526 13.14 7.13 3.46
CA LEU A 526 12.35 6.04 4.03
C LEU A 526 10.86 6.38 4.06
N ASP A 527 10.50 7.61 4.41
CA ASP A 527 9.12 8.09 4.40
C ASP A 527 8.51 8.04 2.99
N PHE A 528 9.25 8.52 1.98
CA PHE A 528 8.82 8.46 0.57
C PHE A 528 8.92 7.05 -0.05
N ALA A 529 9.60 6.11 0.58
CA ALA A 529 9.57 4.70 0.25
C ALA A 529 8.40 3.94 0.88
N SER A 530 7.48 4.61 1.57
CA SER A 530 6.27 4.01 2.13
C SER A 530 5.44 3.31 1.06
N VAL A 531 4.76 2.25 1.45
CA VAL A 531 3.97 1.43 0.52
C VAL A 531 2.88 2.24 -0.13
N GLN A 532 2.88 2.26 -1.46
CA GLN A 532 1.81 2.81 -2.26
C GLN A 532 1.24 1.73 -3.16
N ARG A 533 0.02 1.32 -2.87
CA ARG A 533 -0.74 0.31 -3.64
C ARG A 533 -1.96 0.96 -4.29
N ASP A 534 -1.78 2.14 -4.85
CA ASP A 534 -2.83 2.86 -5.55
C ASP A 534 -3.02 2.29 -6.96
N ASN A 535 -3.55 1.07 -7.01
CA ASN A 535 -3.96 0.41 -8.26
C ASN A 535 -5.34 -0.22 -8.10
N PRO A 536 -6.41 0.59 -8.08
CA PRO A 536 -7.79 0.12 -7.91
C PRO A 536 -8.25 -0.79 -9.05
N GLU A 537 -7.72 -0.63 -10.25
CA GLU A 537 -8.03 -1.48 -11.40
C GLU A 537 -7.55 -2.93 -11.20
N MET A 538 -6.32 -3.11 -10.75
CA MET A 538 -5.78 -4.42 -10.42
C MET A 538 -6.54 -5.06 -9.26
N GLU A 539 -6.84 -4.27 -8.23
CA GLU A 539 -7.60 -4.74 -7.07
C GLU A 539 -9.01 -5.15 -7.45
N ARG A 540 -9.64 -4.44 -8.38
CA ARG A 540 -10.94 -4.83 -8.95
C ARG A 540 -10.86 -6.18 -9.66
N ARG A 541 -9.82 -6.45 -10.44
CA ARG A 541 -9.61 -7.74 -11.09
C ARG A 541 -9.46 -8.87 -10.08
N CYS A 542 -8.71 -8.65 -9.00
CA CYS A 542 -8.58 -9.62 -7.91
C CYS A 542 -9.95 -9.90 -7.26
N GLN A 543 -10.73 -8.86 -6.98
CA GLN A 543 -12.07 -9.00 -6.42
C GLN A 543 -13.03 -9.75 -7.36
N GLU A 544 -12.93 -9.56 -8.67
CA GLU A 544 -13.75 -10.32 -9.63
C GLU A 544 -13.44 -11.83 -9.58
N VAL A 545 -12.19 -12.21 -9.35
CA VAL A 545 -11.85 -13.64 -9.14
C VAL A 545 -12.50 -14.16 -7.85
N ILE A 546 -12.41 -13.41 -6.77
CA ILE A 546 -13.04 -13.76 -5.48
C ILE A 546 -14.56 -13.86 -5.66
N ASP A 547 -15.15 -12.89 -6.35
CA ASP A 547 -16.59 -12.86 -6.61
C ASP A 547 -17.04 -14.11 -7.39
N ARG A 548 -16.31 -14.53 -8.43
CA ARG A 548 -16.61 -15.75 -9.19
C ARG A 548 -16.51 -17.00 -8.33
N CYS A 549 -15.61 -17.03 -7.36
CA CYS A 549 -15.47 -18.16 -6.46
C CYS A 549 -16.64 -18.26 -5.47
N TRP A 550 -16.96 -17.19 -4.74
CA TRP A 550 -18.04 -17.24 -3.75
C TRP A 550 -19.44 -17.41 -4.40
N GLN A 551 -19.63 -16.96 -5.64
CA GLN A 551 -20.87 -17.17 -6.42
C GLN A 551 -21.16 -18.66 -6.70
N LEU A 552 -20.16 -19.55 -6.61
CA LEU A 552 -20.34 -20.98 -6.75
C LEU A 552 -21.03 -21.65 -5.54
N GLY A 553 -21.29 -20.92 -4.45
CA GLY A 553 -21.91 -21.47 -3.24
C GLY A 553 -21.06 -22.57 -2.62
N ASP A 554 -21.65 -23.75 -2.41
CA ASP A 554 -20.95 -24.91 -1.82
C ASP A 554 -19.73 -25.36 -2.63
N ALA A 555 -19.73 -25.09 -3.95
CA ALA A 555 -18.60 -25.39 -4.82
C ALA A 555 -17.50 -24.31 -4.81
N ASN A 556 -17.52 -23.34 -3.89
CA ASN A 556 -16.49 -22.32 -3.73
C ASN A 556 -15.12 -23.00 -3.49
N PRO A 557 -14.13 -22.83 -4.39
CA PRO A 557 -12.82 -23.46 -4.24
C PRO A 557 -11.95 -22.84 -3.16
N ILE A 558 -12.31 -21.65 -2.66
CA ILE A 558 -11.54 -20.94 -1.62
C ILE A 558 -11.78 -21.65 -0.28
N LEU A 559 -10.72 -22.23 0.28
CA LEU A 559 -10.70 -22.75 1.64
C LEU A 559 -10.36 -21.66 2.64
N PHE A 560 -9.32 -20.90 2.32
CA PHE A 560 -8.75 -19.86 3.18
C PHE A 560 -8.26 -18.71 2.30
N ILE A 561 -8.55 -17.48 2.65
CA ILE A 561 -8.05 -16.28 1.98
C ILE A 561 -7.59 -15.26 3.03
N HIS A 562 -6.50 -14.56 2.72
CA HIS A 562 -5.94 -13.53 3.60
C HIS A 562 -5.26 -12.44 2.80
#